data_587bc582690d00567ac8b33290c53560
#
_entry.id   587bc582690d00567ac8b33290c53560
#
_cell.length_a   1.000
_cell.length_b   1.000
_cell.length_c   1.000
_cell.angle_alpha   90.00
_cell.angle_beta   90.00
_cell.angle_gamma   90.00
#
_symmetry.space_group_name_H-M   'P 1'
#
loop_
_entity.id
_entity.type
_entity.pdbx_description
1 polymer ?
#
loop_
_entity_poly.entity_id
_entity_poly.type
_entity_poly.pdbx_seq_one_letter_code
_entity_poly.pdbx_strand_id
1 'polypeptide(L)'
;MKILIIGSQKPFNAEFFYNKAFNQLGFETDILNMYEHVKYPLFTRIVQTRTSFFHFMQNFIYINKDLDQRVRKIDPDVIIVFKGEFLSVKSLESLSENYKIYLFYPDTFKFKPILKNRLQYYQCVFTAANRTNFYLKFGAKRVVTIPWACDPDFHRKIDTIKKYNVSFIGTAYSERKHVISELDNVATFGDFWGKRINAHPAVYGEEFIQVINETRINLNLHSRADKIADAPNMRTFELACSGGFQISDHIPSIKRYFPIMVTFHDLTELKELIKFYLDSFEDAKIIAEKVRRIAIENFKYTDSARLIVENM
;
A
#
# COMPACT_ATOMS: atom_id res chain seq x y z
N MET A 1 -8.20 4.77 -25.06
CA MET A 1 -7.05 5.37 -24.36
C MET A 1 -6.20 4.24 -23.79
N LYS A 2 -4.92 4.28 -24.12
CA LYS A 2 -3.91 3.32 -23.64
C LYS A 2 -3.11 3.92 -22.51
N ILE A 3 -3.11 3.26 -21.35
CA ILE A 3 -2.43 3.69 -20.12
C ILE A 3 -1.19 2.84 -19.91
N LEU A 4 -0.02 3.47 -19.83
CA LEU A 4 1.21 2.80 -19.41
C LEU A 4 1.42 2.99 -17.92
N ILE A 5 1.50 1.91 -17.18
CA ILE A 5 1.93 1.91 -15.78
C ILE A 5 3.43 1.65 -15.72
N ILE A 6 4.20 2.58 -15.18
CA ILE A 6 5.62 2.36 -14.83
C ILE A 6 5.67 2.01 -13.34
N GLY A 7 5.91 0.74 -13.01
CA GLY A 7 5.82 0.26 -11.64
C GLY A 7 6.27 -1.19 -11.46
N SER A 8 5.71 -1.88 -10.49
CA SER A 8 5.97 -3.29 -10.21
C SER A 8 4.99 -4.20 -10.96
N GLN A 9 5.49 -5.26 -11.55
CA GLN A 9 4.65 -6.35 -12.10
C GLN A 9 4.37 -7.47 -11.09
N LYS A 10 4.80 -7.33 -9.84
CA LYS A 10 4.55 -8.38 -8.85
C LYS A 10 3.05 -8.54 -8.62
N PRO A 11 2.53 -9.80 -8.62
CA PRO A 11 1.15 -10.05 -8.27
C PRO A 11 0.85 -9.52 -6.87
N PHE A 12 -0.38 -9.06 -6.68
CA PHE A 12 -0.91 -8.55 -5.40
C PHE A 12 -0.30 -7.23 -4.91
N ASN A 13 0.51 -6.55 -5.72
CA ASN A 13 0.87 -5.16 -5.49
C ASN A 13 -0.24 -4.22 -5.98
N ALA A 14 -0.20 -2.96 -5.55
CA ALA A 14 -1.19 -1.96 -5.97
C ALA A 14 -1.26 -1.82 -7.49
N GLU A 15 -0.12 -1.80 -8.19
CA GLU A 15 -0.03 -1.70 -9.65
C GLU A 15 -0.79 -2.83 -10.35
N PHE A 16 -0.75 -4.06 -9.81
CA PHE A 16 -1.50 -5.20 -10.32
C PHE A 16 -3.01 -4.95 -10.24
N PHE A 17 -3.51 -4.47 -9.11
CA PHE A 17 -4.93 -4.19 -8.93
C PHE A 17 -5.39 -2.97 -9.72
N TYR A 18 -4.59 -1.92 -9.84
CA TYR A 18 -4.89 -0.77 -10.70
C TYR A 18 -4.91 -1.16 -12.17
N ASN A 19 -3.99 -2.01 -12.62
CA ASN A 19 -4.00 -2.55 -13.98
C ASN A 19 -5.32 -3.31 -14.27
N LYS A 20 -5.73 -4.21 -13.36
CA LYS A 20 -7.02 -4.91 -13.45
C LYS A 20 -8.18 -3.91 -13.51
N ALA A 21 -8.16 -2.90 -12.64
CA ALA A 21 -9.23 -1.91 -12.53
C ALA A 21 -9.35 -1.03 -13.80
N PHE A 22 -8.25 -0.55 -14.36
CA PHE A 22 -8.29 0.21 -15.62
C PHE A 22 -8.82 -0.64 -16.78
N ASN A 23 -8.42 -1.92 -16.88
CA ASN A 23 -8.97 -2.84 -17.89
C ASN A 23 -10.49 -3.06 -17.70
N GLN A 24 -10.97 -3.20 -16.47
CA GLN A 24 -12.40 -3.30 -16.16
C GLN A 24 -13.17 -2.03 -16.54
N LEU A 25 -12.53 -0.87 -16.54
CA LEU A 25 -13.09 0.39 -17.01
C LEU A 25 -13.00 0.58 -18.54
N GLY A 26 -12.49 -0.41 -19.28
CA GLY A 26 -12.39 -0.38 -20.73
C GLY A 26 -11.14 0.31 -21.29
N PHE A 27 -10.12 0.58 -20.46
CA PHE A 27 -8.83 1.11 -20.92
C PHE A 27 -7.89 -0.02 -21.31
N GLU A 28 -7.13 0.15 -22.36
CA GLU A 28 -5.97 -0.70 -22.68
C GLU A 28 -4.82 -0.33 -21.73
N THR A 29 -4.18 -1.33 -21.13
CA THR A 29 -3.10 -1.09 -20.16
C THR A 29 -1.88 -1.96 -20.41
N ASP A 30 -0.70 -1.37 -20.23
CA ASP A 30 0.59 -2.08 -20.20
C ASP A 30 1.34 -1.72 -18.92
N ILE A 31 2.18 -2.64 -18.42
CA ILE A 31 3.05 -2.39 -17.27
C ILE A 31 4.51 -2.51 -17.70
N LEU A 32 5.25 -1.42 -17.57
CA LEU A 32 6.70 -1.40 -17.68
C LEU A 32 7.31 -1.64 -16.29
N ASN A 33 7.86 -2.85 -16.10
CA ASN A 33 8.37 -3.27 -14.80
C ASN A 33 9.68 -2.55 -14.44
N MET A 34 9.69 -1.82 -13.33
CA MET A 34 10.88 -1.15 -12.80
C MET A 34 11.87 -2.08 -12.10
N TYR A 35 11.47 -3.32 -11.82
CA TYR A 35 12.22 -4.27 -10.98
C TYR A 35 12.62 -5.54 -11.71
N GLU A 36 12.62 -5.56 -13.03
CA GLU A 36 12.82 -6.76 -13.86
C GLU A 36 14.18 -7.44 -13.64
N HIS A 37 15.22 -6.68 -13.28
CA HIS A 37 16.57 -7.20 -13.09
C HIS A 37 16.99 -7.42 -11.64
N VAL A 38 16.10 -7.22 -10.67
CA VAL A 38 16.42 -7.54 -9.28
C VAL A 38 16.29 -9.04 -9.05
N LYS A 39 17.29 -9.80 -9.45
CA LYS A 39 17.52 -11.11 -8.86
C LYS A 39 18.06 -10.89 -7.45
N TYR A 40 17.22 -11.03 -6.44
CA TYR A 40 17.70 -11.08 -5.05
C TYR A 40 18.52 -12.36 -4.87
N PRO A 41 19.86 -12.31 -4.72
CA PRO A 41 20.61 -13.49 -4.36
C PRO A 41 20.16 -13.95 -2.98
N LEU A 42 19.99 -15.26 -2.78
CA LEU A 42 19.59 -15.85 -1.49
C LEU A 42 20.48 -15.39 -0.30
N PHE A 43 21.69 -14.94 -0.56
CA PHE A 43 22.68 -14.48 0.42
C PHE A 43 22.53 -13.05 0.93
N THR A 44 21.65 -12.22 0.36
CA THR A 44 21.54 -10.79 0.71
C THR A 44 20.80 -10.51 2.02
N ARG A 45 20.33 -11.52 2.74
CA ARG A 45 19.71 -11.35 4.07
C ARG A 45 20.69 -10.85 5.16
N ILE A 46 21.99 -10.94 4.95
CA ILE A 46 23.02 -10.68 5.99
C ILE A 46 23.68 -9.29 5.88
N VAL A 47 23.65 -8.62 4.71
CA VAL A 47 24.36 -7.33 4.50
C VAL A 47 23.41 -6.28 3.93
N GLN A 48 22.40 -5.87 4.73
CA GLN A 48 21.26 -5.08 4.25
C GLN A 48 21.54 -3.62 3.86
N THR A 49 22.60 -2.96 4.35
CA THR A 49 22.83 -1.54 4.07
C THR A 49 23.61 -1.27 2.79
N ARG A 50 24.64 -2.04 2.47
CA ARG A 50 25.42 -1.89 1.23
C ARG A 50 24.74 -2.50 0.01
N THR A 51 24.07 -3.63 0.19
CA THR A 51 23.30 -4.30 -0.88
C THR A 51 22.07 -3.48 -1.30
N SER A 52 21.40 -2.78 -0.38
CA SER A 52 20.25 -1.92 -0.68
C SER A 52 20.63 -0.77 -1.63
N PHE A 53 21.78 -0.12 -1.43
CA PHE A 53 22.26 0.93 -2.32
C PHE A 53 22.64 0.39 -3.72
N PHE A 54 23.32 -0.75 -3.76
CA PHE A 54 23.71 -1.37 -5.03
C PHE A 54 22.49 -1.80 -5.85
N HIS A 55 21.48 -2.38 -5.22
CA HIS A 55 20.21 -2.73 -5.86
C HIS A 55 19.44 -1.50 -6.33
N PHE A 56 19.44 -0.43 -5.53
CA PHE A 56 18.86 0.83 -5.97
C PHE A 56 19.55 1.34 -7.24
N MET A 57 20.88 1.35 -7.28
CA MET A 57 21.64 1.81 -8.44
C MET A 57 21.40 0.92 -9.68
N GLN A 58 21.33 -0.40 -9.52
CA GLN A 58 21.04 -1.30 -10.63
C GLN A 58 19.66 -1.04 -11.23
N ASN A 59 18.62 -0.92 -10.38
CA ASN A 59 17.26 -0.58 -10.84
C ASN A 59 17.23 0.80 -11.49
N PHE A 60 17.91 1.77 -10.88
CA PHE A 60 18.00 3.12 -11.42
C PHE A 60 18.64 3.14 -12.82
N ILE A 61 19.76 2.44 -13.00
CA ILE A 61 20.43 2.34 -14.32
C ILE A 61 19.52 1.62 -15.31
N TYR A 62 18.94 0.50 -14.92
CA TYR A 62 18.12 -0.31 -15.81
C TYR A 62 16.86 0.41 -16.28
N ILE A 63 16.09 1.01 -15.38
CA ILE A 63 14.82 1.65 -15.76
C ILE A 63 15.07 2.85 -16.68
N ASN A 64 16.16 3.61 -16.47
CA ASN A 64 16.45 4.78 -17.26
C ASN A 64 17.17 4.47 -18.58
N LYS A 65 17.72 3.25 -18.72
CA LYS A 65 18.34 2.84 -19.98
C LYS A 65 17.26 2.66 -21.06
N ASP A 66 17.41 3.39 -22.15
CA ASP A 66 16.54 3.32 -23.33
C ASP A 66 15.02 3.47 -23.00
N LEU A 67 14.69 4.17 -21.89
CA LEU A 67 13.32 4.30 -21.41
C LEU A 67 12.41 4.91 -22.48
N ASP A 68 12.83 5.99 -23.12
CA ASP A 68 12.04 6.65 -24.17
C ASP A 68 11.75 5.72 -25.34
N GLN A 69 12.73 4.91 -25.76
CA GLN A 69 12.55 3.95 -26.84
C GLN A 69 11.56 2.85 -26.44
N ARG A 70 11.64 2.36 -25.19
CA ARG A 70 10.70 1.36 -24.66
C ARG A 70 9.28 1.91 -24.57
N VAL A 71 9.13 3.16 -24.12
CA VAL A 71 7.83 3.83 -24.02
C VAL A 71 7.25 4.09 -25.43
N ARG A 72 8.05 4.59 -26.39
CA ARG A 72 7.61 4.79 -27.78
C ARG A 72 7.16 3.49 -28.44
N LYS A 73 7.79 2.36 -28.14
CA LYS A 73 7.39 1.05 -28.67
C LYS A 73 6.02 0.60 -28.15
N ILE A 74 5.66 1.02 -26.93
CA ILE A 74 4.34 0.74 -26.32
C ILE A 74 3.29 1.70 -26.89
N ASP A 75 3.69 2.93 -27.21
CA ASP A 75 2.86 4.02 -27.74
C ASP A 75 1.62 4.32 -26.88
N PRO A 76 1.82 4.74 -25.59
CA PRO A 76 0.72 5.03 -24.70
C PRO A 76 0.17 6.44 -24.89
N ASP A 77 -1.13 6.65 -24.64
CA ASP A 77 -1.74 7.98 -24.57
C ASP A 77 -1.33 8.74 -23.29
N VAL A 78 -1.18 8.00 -22.17
CA VAL A 78 -0.80 8.55 -20.87
C VAL A 78 0.08 7.58 -20.09
N ILE A 79 0.90 8.13 -19.19
CA ILE A 79 1.79 7.35 -18.32
C ILE A 79 1.46 7.61 -16.85
N ILE A 80 1.26 6.56 -16.07
CA ILE A 80 1.14 6.62 -14.62
C ILE A 80 2.37 5.97 -13.99
N VAL A 81 3.17 6.76 -13.30
CA VAL A 81 4.36 6.30 -12.59
C VAL A 81 3.99 5.98 -11.14
N PHE A 82 4.24 4.76 -10.71
CA PHE A 82 4.10 4.38 -9.30
C PHE A 82 5.42 4.61 -8.57
N LYS A 83 5.37 5.37 -7.46
CA LYS A 83 6.50 5.78 -6.62
C LYS A 83 7.54 6.68 -7.30
N GLY A 84 8.08 6.32 -8.45
CA GLY A 84 8.94 7.18 -9.28
C GLY A 84 10.36 7.43 -8.76
N GLU A 85 10.81 6.81 -7.67
CA GLU A 85 12.13 7.06 -7.07
C GLU A 85 13.28 6.66 -7.99
N PHE A 86 13.05 5.68 -8.88
CA PHE A 86 14.07 5.17 -9.79
C PHE A 86 14.16 5.95 -11.10
N LEU A 87 13.22 6.85 -11.41
CA LEU A 87 13.31 7.65 -12.62
C LEU A 87 14.28 8.83 -12.46
N SER A 88 15.17 9.00 -13.40
CA SER A 88 16.09 10.16 -13.42
C SER A 88 15.35 11.44 -13.82
N VAL A 89 15.88 12.59 -13.43
CA VAL A 89 15.35 13.89 -13.89
C VAL A 89 15.36 13.96 -15.41
N LYS A 90 16.44 13.51 -16.06
CA LYS A 90 16.55 13.47 -17.53
C LYS A 90 15.46 12.62 -18.19
N SER A 91 15.16 11.44 -17.62
CA SER A 91 14.09 10.59 -18.14
C SER A 91 12.71 11.22 -17.95
N LEU A 92 12.45 11.85 -16.81
CA LEU A 92 11.20 12.54 -16.55
C LEU A 92 11.00 13.76 -17.49
N GLU A 93 12.05 14.52 -17.73
CA GLU A 93 12.07 15.63 -18.68
C GLU A 93 11.68 15.15 -20.07
N SER A 94 12.41 14.19 -20.62
CA SER A 94 12.15 13.62 -21.95
C SER A 94 10.73 13.02 -22.07
N LEU A 95 10.25 12.28 -21.04
CA LEU A 95 8.90 11.74 -21.05
C LEU A 95 7.84 12.85 -20.99
N SER A 96 8.06 13.90 -20.19
CA SER A 96 7.09 14.98 -20.02
C SER A 96 6.93 15.89 -21.24
N GLU A 97 7.94 15.92 -22.13
CA GLU A 97 7.88 16.63 -23.40
C GLU A 97 6.94 15.94 -24.41
N ASN A 98 6.87 14.61 -24.37
CA ASN A 98 6.16 13.81 -25.35
C ASN A 98 4.84 13.20 -24.85
N TYR A 99 4.69 13.05 -23.55
CA TYR A 99 3.54 12.36 -22.92
C TYR A 99 2.98 13.14 -21.74
N LYS A 100 1.71 12.96 -21.45
CA LYS A 100 1.13 13.35 -20.17
C LYS A 100 1.54 12.31 -19.11
N ILE A 101 2.35 12.72 -18.12
CA ILE A 101 2.81 11.84 -17.07
C ILE A 101 2.20 12.20 -15.73
N TYR A 102 1.78 11.19 -14.98
CA TYR A 102 1.14 11.29 -13.68
C TYR A 102 1.94 10.48 -12.67
N LEU A 103 1.95 10.90 -11.42
CA LEU A 103 2.62 10.18 -10.34
C LEU A 103 1.59 9.64 -9.36
N PHE A 104 1.60 8.34 -9.09
CA PHE A 104 0.94 7.76 -7.93
C PHE A 104 2.00 7.52 -6.85
N TYR A 105 1.99 8.36 -5.81
CA TYR A 105 2.94 8.31 -4.71
C TYR A 105 2.23 7.98 -3.39
N PRO A 106 2.12 6.68 -3.04
CA PRO A 106 1.38 6.24 -1.87
C PRO A 106 2.17 6.39 -0.56
N ASP A 107 3.51 6.38 -0.65
CA ASP A 107 4.39 6.44 0.52
C ASP A 107 4.51 7.87 1.03
N THR A 108 4.49 8.03 2.34
CA THR A 108 4.54 9.34 2.97
C THR A 108 5.97 9.71 3.35
N PHE A 109 6.45 10.88 2.92
CA PHE A 109 7.65 11.60 3.40
C PHE A 109 9.00 10.85 3.47
N LYS A 110 9.05 9.54 3.18
CA LYS A 110 10.26 8.72 3.39
C LYS A 110 11.42 9.12 2.47
N PHE A 111 11.12 9.68 1.29
CA PHE A 111 12.09 9.96 0.24
C PHE A 111 12.09 11.43 -0.22
N LYS A 112 11.92 12.37 0.72
CA LYS A 112 11.92 13.83 0.45
C LYS A 112 13.02 14.32 -0.51
N PRO A 113 14.31 13.94 -0.35
CA PRO A 113 15.35 14.43 -1.25
C PRO A 113 15.19 13.94 -2.70
N ILE A 114 14.65 12.74 -2.87
CA ILE A 114 14.49 12.11 -4.19
C ILE A 114 13.36 12.76 -4.99
N LEU A 115 12.29 13.17 -4.31
CA LEU A 115 11.15 13.83 -4.96
C LEU A 115 11.43 15.29 -5.35
N LYS A 116 12.34 15.96 -4.64
CA LYS A 116 12.76 17.31 -4.97
C LYS A 116 13.24 17.38 -6.42
N ASN A 117 12.83 18.37 -7.16
CA ASN A 117 13.13 18.57 -8.58
C ASN A 117 12.55 17.51 -9.54
N ARG A 118 11.63 16.64 -9.09
CA ARG A 118 10.95 15.65 -9.95
C ARG A 118 9.46 15.91 -10.08
N LEU A 119 8.80 16.43 -9.04
CA LEU A 119 7.35 16.59 -9.03
C LEU A 119 6.83 17.55 -10.10
N GLN A 120 7.64 18.51 -10.54
CA GLN A 120 7.32 19.50 -11.59
C GLN A 120 7.05 18.87 -12.97
N TYR A 121 7.56 17.67 -13.24
CA TYR A 121 7.37 17.00 -14.53
C TYR A 121 6.00 16.31 -14.64
N TYR A 122 5.36 16.02 -13.50
CA TYR A 122 4.06 15.36 -13.50
C TYR A 122 2.91 16.38 -13.60
N GLN A 123 1.86 16.03 -14.35
CA GLN A 123 0.65 16.83 -14.47
C GLN A 123 -0.13 16.85 -13.14
N CYS A 124 -0.18 15.69 -12.45
CA CYS A 124 -0.79 15.56 -11.15
C CYS A 124 -0.03 14.50 -10.33
N VAL A 125 -0.01 14.71 -9.02
CA VAL A 125 0.41 13.72 -8.03
C VAL A 125 -0.83 13.14 -7.34
N PHE A 126 -1.06 11.86 -7.51
CA PHE A 126 -2.04 11.10 -6.77
C PHE A 126 -1.40 10.51 -5.52
N THR A 127 -2.03 10.63 -4.37
CA THR A 127 -1.47 10.17 -3.10
C THR A 127 -2.56 9.67 -2.15
N ALA A 128 -2.23 8.70 -1.29
CA ALA A 128 -3.14 8.28 -0.22
C ALA A 128 -3.13 9.23 1.00
N ALA A 129 -2.23 10.21 1.03
CA ALA A 129 -2.12 11.19 2.10
C ALA A 129 -3.21 12.26 2.02
N ASN A 130 -3.82 12.61 3.17
CA ASN A 130 -4.77 13.71 3.24
C ASN A 130 -4.10 15.06 3.52
N ARG A 131 -2.88 15.04 4.08
CA ARG A 131 -2.06 16.26 4.23
C ARG A 131 -1.14 16.42 3.04
N THR A 132 -1.58 17.16 2.03
CA THR A 132 -0.94 17.24 0.70
C THR A 132 -0.02 18.45 0.49
N ASN A 133 -0.06 19.46 1.36
CA ASN A 133 0.74 20.70 1.22
C ASN A 133 2.23 20.49 1.00
N PHE A 134 2.74 19.37 1.45
CA PHE A 134 4.11 18.96 1.26
C PHE A 134 4.47 18.81 -0.24
N TYR A 135 3.62 18.14 -1.02
CA TYR A 135 3.90 17.92 -2.44
C TYR A 135 3.94 19.23 -3.24
N LEU A 136 3.03 20.16 -2.91
CA LEU A 136 3.00 21.50 -3.53
C LEU A 136 4.29 22.29 -3.24
N LYS A 137 4.78 22.22 -1.98
CA LYS A 137 6.08 22.83 -1.60
C LYS A 137 7.29 22.24 -2.33
N PHE A 138 7.19 21.01 -2.86
CA PHE A 138 8.22 20.32 -3.62
C PHE A 138 8.04 20.44 -5.13
N GLY A 139 7.12 21.30 -5.60
CA GLY A 139 6.95 21.63 -7.01
C GLY A 139 5.89 20.80 -7.74
N ALA A 140 5.02 20.09 -7.03
CA ALA A 140 3.87 19.46 -7.66
C ALA A 140 2.92 20.54 -8.20
N LYS A 141 2.48 20.40 -9.44
CA LYS A 141 1.52 21.33 -10.09
C LYS A 141 0.13 21.17 -9.50
N ARG A 142 -0.28 19.93 -9.26
CA ARG A 142 -1.57 19.55 -8.69
C ARG A 142 -1.41 18.29 -7.85
N VAL A 143 -2.18 18.17 -6.79
CA VAL A 143 -2.21 16.99 -5.92
C VAL A 143 -3.65 16.58 -5.67
N VAL A 144 -3.94 15.30 -5.83
CA VAL A 144 -5.26 14.73 -5.59
C VAL A 144 -5.11 13.55 -4.62
N THR A 145 -5.90 13.57 -3.55
CA THR A 145 -5.95 12.44 -2.62
C THR A 145 -6.81 11.34 -3.21
N ILE A 146 -6.22 10.16 -3.35
CA ILE A 146 -6.89 8.92 -3.75
C ILE A 146 -6.75 7.96 -2.58
N PRO A 147 -7.83 7.64 -1.85
CA PRO A 147 -7.77 6.63 -0.79
C PRO A 147 -7.24 5.31 -1.33
N TRP A 148 -6.57 4.54 -0.48
CA TRP A 148 -6.28 3.16 -0.80
C TRP A 148 -7.57 2.38 -1.06
N ALA A 149 -7.45 1.26 -1.73
CA ALA A 149 -8.58 0.48 -2.22
C ALA A 149 -8.41 -1.01 -1.93
N CYS A 150 -9.45 -1.75 -2.22
CA CYS A 150 -9.48 -3.20 -2.20
C CYS A 150 -10.04 -3.77 -3.52
N ASP A 151 -9.77 -5.04 -3.76
CA ASP A 151 -10.38 -5.83 -4.83
C ASP A 151 -11.27 -6.89 -4.17
N PRO A 152 -12.61 -6.79 -4.23
CA PRO A 152 -13.51 -7.75 -3.59
C PRO A 152 -13.43 -9.18 -4.12
N ASP A 153 -12.97 -9.37 -5.36
CA ASP A 153 -12.76 -10.71 -5.93
C ASP A 153 -11.58 -11.41 -5.27
N PHE A 154 -10.56 -10.62 -4.89
CA PHE A 154 -9.36 -11.12 -4.23
C PHE A 154 -9.44 -11.01 -2.71
N HIS A 155 -9.71 -9.82 -2.17
CA HIS A 155 -9.84 -9.55 -0.73
C HIS A 155 -11.23 -9.99 -0.26
N ARG A 156 -11.43 -11.30 -0.16
CA ARG A 156 -12.74 -11.88 0.12
C ARG A 156 -12.81 -12.49 1.51
N LYS A 157 -14.01 -12.50 2.04
CA LYS A 157 -14.34 -13.27 3.23
C LYS A 157 -14.38 -14.75 2.85
N ILE A 158 -13.71 -15.59 3.63
CA ILE A 158 -13.80 -17.05 3.53
C ILE A 158 -14.23 -17.62 4.87
N ASP A 159 -15.07 -18.62 4.83
CA ASP A 159 -15.48 -19.32 6.04
C ASP A 159 -14.38 -20.29 6.47
N THR A 160 -13.89 -20.11 7.70
CA THR A 160 -12.77 -20.88 8.22
C THR A 160 -12.74 -20.90 9.74
N ILE A 161 -12.07 -21.92 10.30
CA ILE A 161 -11.85 -22.03 11.75
C ILE A 161 -10.82 -20.99 12.19
N LYS A 162 -11.12 -20.28 13.28
CA LYS A 162 -10.19 -19.30 13.86
C LYS A 162 -9.01 -20.00 14.53
N LYS A 163 -7.81 -19.75 14.03
CA LYS A 163 -6.54 -20.30 14.56
C LYS A 163 -5.81 -19.31 15.47
N TYR A 164 -6.00 -18.00 15.22
CA TYR A 164 -5.29 -16.93 15.92
C TYR A 164 -6.29 -16.04 16.67
N ASN A 165 -6.05 -15.80 17.95
CA ASN A 165 -6.82 -14.82 18.70
C ASN A 165 -6.50 -13.40 18.22
N VAL A 166 -5.20 -13.09 18.11
CA VAL A 166 -4.72 -11.79 17.63
C VAL A 166 -3.60 -12.02 16.62
N SER A 167 -3.64 -11.34 15.49
CA SER A 167 -2.54 -11.35 14.53
C SER A 167 -2.13 -9.96 14.06
N PHE A 168 -0.91 -9.86 13.56
CA PHE A 168 -0.41 -8.70 12.83
C PHE A 168 0.32 -9.15 11.56
N ILE A 169 -0.07 -8.63 10.40
CA ILE A 169 0.56 -8.93 9.12
C ILE A 169 1.31 -7.69 8.62
N GLY A 170 2.63 -7.75 8.63
CA GLY A 170 3.48 -6.66 8.13
C GLY A 170 4.91 -6.71 8.65
N THR A 171 5.76 -5.87 8.07
CA THR A 171 7.17 -5.75 8.44
C THR A 171 7.34 -5.15 9.84
N ALA A 172 8.29 -5.68 10.60
CA ALA A 172 8.62 -5.27 11.96
C ALA A 172 9.50 -4.02 11.98
N TYR A 173 8.90 -2.84 11.95
CA TYR A 173 9.59 -1.59 12.28
C TYR A 173 9.64 -1.38 13.80
N SER A 174 10.54 -0.50 14.28
CA SER A 174 10.76 -0.29 15.72
C SER A 174 9.48 0.00 16.51
N GLU A 175 8.61 0.86 16.00
CA GLU A 175 7.33 1.23 16.64
C GLU A 175 6.37 0.05 16.72
N ARG A 176 6.26 -0.73 15.64
CA ARG A 176 5.42 -1.94 15.59
C ARG A 176 5.95 -3.01 16.54
N LYS A 177 7.28 -3.18 16.58
CA LYS A 177 7.91 -4.11 17.53
C LYS A 177 7.57 -3.75 18.96
N HIS A 178 7.66 -2.47 19.31
CA HIS A 178 7.31 -2.00 20.66
C HIS A 178 5.86 -2.35 20.99
N VAL A 179 4.90 -1.96 20.20
CA VAL A 179 3.48 -2.28 20.46
C VAL A 179 3.25 -3.78 20.59
N ILE A 180 3.77 -4.57 19.65
CA ILE A 180 3.55 -6.03 19.65
C ILE A 180 4.28 -6.71 20.83
N SER A 181 5.42 -6.19 21.30
CA SER A 181 6.13 -6.76 22.44
C SER A 181 5.41 -6.61 23.77
N GLU A 182 4.51 -5.62 23.87
CA GLU A 182 3.69 -5.35 25.03
C GLU A 182 2.39 -6.16 25.08
N LEU A 183 2.14 -6.98 24.06
CA LEU A 183 0.95 -7.81 23.93
C LEU A 183 1.30 -9.30 24.01
N ASP A 184 0.42 -10.07 24.67
CA ASP A 184 0.56 -11.51 24.77
C ASP A 184 0.01 -12.22 23.52
N ASN A 185 0.70 -13.30 23.12
CA ASN A 185 0.22 -14.26 22.12
C ASN A 185 -0.25 -13.67 20.76
N VAL A 186 0.41 -12.61 20.27
CA VAL A 186 0.16 -12.10 18.93
C VAL A 186 0.91 -12.91 17.89
N ALA A 187 0.21 -13.52 16.94
CA ALA A 187 0.81 -14.14 15.76
C ALA A 187 1.27 -13.05 14.80
N THR A 188 2.55 -13.04 14.44
CA THR A 188 3.11 -12.01 13.54
C THR A 188 3.55 -12.64 12.23
N PHE A 189 3.14 -12.07 11.11
CA PHE A 189 3.47 -12.52 9.76
C PHE A 189 4.23 -11.42 9.03
N GLY A 190 5.49 -11.66 8.68
CA GLY A 190 6.30 -10.65 8.00
C GLY A 190 7.79 -10.74 8.31
N ASP A 191 8.53 -9.78 7.74
CA ASP A 191 9.98 -9.72 7.88
C ASP A 191 10.41 -9.00 9.17
N PHE A 192 11.61 -9.36 9.66
CA PHE A 192 12.35 -8.73 10.76
C PHE A 192 11.75 -8.86 12.16
N TRP A 193 10.82 -9.78 12.41
CA TRP A 193 10.28 -10.04 13.74
C TRP A 193 11.27 -10.73 14.68
N GLY A 194 12.33 -11.33 14.13
CA GLY A 194 13.34 -12.04 14.92
C GLY A 194 12.84 -13.41 15.40
N LYS A 195 13.39 -13.87 16.52
CA LYS A 195 13.07 -15.19 17.10
C LYS A 195 11.88 -15.12 18.08
N ARG A 196 10.83 -14.41 17.77
CA ARG A 196 9.61 -14.47 18.61
C ARG A 196 8.91 -15.81 18.46
N ILE A 197 8.28 -16.27 19.54
CA ILE A 197 7.61 -17.57 19.58
C ILE A 197 6.53 -17.71 18.50
N ASN A 198 5.78 -16.64 18.21
CA ASN A 198 4.69 -16.64 17.23
C ASN A 198 5.03 -15.87 15.94
N ALA A 199 6.30 -15.85 15.55
CA ALA A 199 6.74 -15.20 14.32
C ALA A 199 6.69 -16.17 13.14
N HIS A 200 5.99 -15.76 12.08
CA HIS A 200 5.82 -16.51 10.85
C HIS A 200 6.45 -15.75 9.68
N PRO A 201 6.81 -16.44 8.57
CA PRO A 201 7.22 -15.78 7.34
C PRO A 201 6.19 -14.77 6.83
N ALA A 202 6.62 -13.89 5.92
CA ALA A 202 5.71 -12.99 5.22
C ALA A 202 4.74 -13.78 4.34
N VAL A 203 3.46 -13.45 4.42
CA VAL A 203 2.37 -14.10 3.66
C VAL A 203 1.87 -13.18 2.57
N TYR A 204 1.54 -13.75 1.41
CA TYR A 204 1.06 -13.05 0.23
C TYR A 204 -0.04 -13.86 -0.47
N GLY A 205 -0.76 -13.24 -1.38
CA GLY A 205 -1.74 -13.93 -2.19
C GLY A 205 -2.84 -14.60 -1.35
N GLU A 206 -3.19 -15.82 -1.67
CA GLU A 206 -4.23 -16.60 -0.97
C GLU A 206 -3.89 -16.85 0.50
N GLU A 207 -2.61 -17.08 0.82
CA GLU A 207 -2.18 -17.28 2.20
C GLU A 207 -2.44 -16.03 3.07
N PHE A 208 -2.28 -14.84 2.51
CA PHE A 208 -2.62 -13.59 3.17
C PHE A 208 -4.11 -13.52 3.50
N ILE A 209 -4.98 -13.86 2.55
CA ILE A 209 -6.44 -13.90 2.75
C ILE A 209 -6.82 -14.96 3.80
N GLN A 210 -6.16 -16.11 3.75
CA GLN A 210 -6.35 -17.19 4.71
C GLN A 210 -6.06 -16.73 6.15
N VAL A 211 -4.89 -16.12 6.39
CA VAL A 211 -4.49 -15.65 7.72
C VAL A 211 -5.46 -14.60 8.26
N ILE A 212 -5.92 -13.65 7.43
CA ILE A 212 -6.91 -12.66 7.85
C ILE A 212 -8.18 -13.33 8.37
N ASN A 213 -8.68 -14.31 7.62
CA ASN A 213 -9.93 -14.98 7.93
C ASN A 213 -9.78 -15.99 9.08
N GLU A 214 -8.60 -16.56 9.30
CA GLU A 214 -8.29 -17.45 10.44
C GLU A 214 -8.02 -16.68 11.76
N THR A 215 -7.98 -15.36 11.70
CA THR A 215 -7.73 -14.49 12.86
C THR A 215 -9.03 -13.92 13.44
N ARG A 216 -9.15 -13.88 14.76
CA ARG A 216 -10.28 -13.21 15.44
C ARG A 216 -10.11 -11.69 15.43
N ILE A 217 -8.94 -11.18 15.81
CA ILE A 217 -8.61 -9.75 15.82
C ILE A 217 -7.35 -9.50 14.99
N ASN A 218 -7.48 -8.80 13.89
CA ASN A 218 -6.35 -8.35 13.06
C ASN A 218 -5.89 -6.96 13.55
N LEU A 219 -4.66 -6.85 14.03
CA LEU A 219 -4.08 -5.55 14.38
C LEU A 219 -3.62 -4.83 13.11
N ASN A 220 -3.91 -3.54 13.03
CA ASN A 220 -3.43 -2.68 11.96
C ASN A 220 -2.64 -1.50 12.56
N LEU A 221 -1.32 -1.51 12.37
CA LEU A 221 -0.41 -0.51 12.92
C LEU A 221 0.23 0.30 11.80
N HIS A 222 0.07 1.61 11.87
CA HIS A 222 0.62 2.55 10.89
C HIS A 222 2.04 2.99 11.26
N SER A 223 2.80 3.41 10.26
CA SER A 223 4.08 4.08 10.51
C SER A 223 3.84 5.50 11.05
N ARG A 224 4.85 6.08 11.73
CA ARG A 224 4.80 7.48 12.15
C ARG A 224 4.57 8.43 10.96
N ALA A 225 5.13 8.11 9.81
CA ALA A 225 4.94 8.91 8.61
C ALA A 225 3.48 8.91 8.13
N ASP A 226 2.80 7.74 8.17
CA ASP A 226 1.39 7.62 7.80
C ASP A 226 0.50 8.44 8.76
N LYS A 227 0.78 8.37 10.06
CA LYS A 227 0.07 9.18 11.07
C LYS A 227 0.23 10.69 10.84
N ILE A 228 1.46 11.15 10.55
CA ILE A 228 1.73 12.56 10.25
C ILE A 228 1.01 13.01 8.98
N ALA A 229 0.94 12.16 7.97
CA ALA A 229 0.31 12.48 6.68
C ALA A 229 -1.20 12.29 6.67
N ASP A 230 -1.79 11.79 7.76
CA ASP A 230 -3.20 11.37 7.81
C ASP A 230 -3.53 10.42 6.65
N ALA A 231 -2.73 9.36 6.52
CA ALA A 231 -2.77 8.41 5.43
C ALA A 231 -2.97 6.99 5.96
N PRO A 232 -4.19 6.45 5.98
CA PRO A 232 -4.40 5.05 6.29
C PRO A 232 -3.64 4.18 5.28
N ASN A 233 -2.99 3.14 5.77
CA ASN A 233 -2.24 2.22 4.92
C ASN A 233 -3.19 1.32 4.09
N MET A 234 -2.66 0.68 3.06
CA MET A 234 -3.40 -0.24 2.20
C MET A 234 -4.06 -1.36 3.00
N ARG A 235 -3.39 -1.85 4.05
CA ARG A 235 -3.88 -2.90 4.94
C ARG A 235 -5.24 -2.59 5.58
N THR A 236 -5.53 -1.32 5.86
CA THR A 236 -6.83 -0.87 6.38
C THR A 236 -7.98 -1.32 5.47
N PHE A 237 -7.81 -1.18 4.17
CA PHE A 237 -8.83 -1.48 3.16
C PHE A 237 -8.88 -2.97 2.82
N GLU A 238 -7.72 -3.63 2.78
CA GLU A 238 -7.60 -5.07 2.52
C GLU A 238 -8.25 -5.89 3.64
N LEU A 239 -7.96 -5.58 4.91
CA LEU A 239 -8.59 -6.22 6.07
C LEU A 239 -10.10 -5.97 6.10
N ALA A 240 -10.52 -4.73 5.85
CA ALA A 240 -11.94 -4.37 5.78
C ALA A 240 -12.68 -5.21 4.73
N CYS A 241 -12.18 -5.24 3.51
CA CYS A 241 -12.80 -5.96 2.40
C CYS A 241 -12.83 -7.48 2.63
N SER A 242 -11.79 -8.04 3.24
CA SER A 242 -11.70 -9.47 3.58
C SER A 242 -12.62 -9.89 4.75
N GLY A 243 -13.34 -8.93 5.35
CA GLY A 243 -14.22 -9.21 6.50
C GLY A 243 -13.44 -9.52 7.79
N GLY A 244 -12.17 -9.21 7.85
CA GLY A 244 -11.35 -9.31 9.04
C GLY A 244 -11.71 -8.21 10.05
N PHE A 245 -12.14 -8.61 11.27
CA PHE A 245 -12.27 -7.61 12.33
C PHE A 245 -10.89 -7.04 12.63
N GLN A 246 -10.78 -5.71 12.59
CA GLN A 246 -9.52 -5.03 12.84
C GLN A 246 -9.61 -4.01 13.97
N ILE A 247 -8.55 -3.94 14.79
CA ILE A 247 -8.30 -2.86 15.73
C ILE A 247 -7.10 -2.09 15.19
N SER A 248 -7.29 -0.81 14.86
CA SER A 248 -6.27 0.03 14.24
C SER A 248 -5.81 1.13 15.20
N ASP A 249 -4.54 1.52 15.13
CA ASP A 249 -4.13 2.78 15.74
C ASP A 249 -4.85 3.96 15.11
N HIS A 250 -5.11 5.00 15.92
CA HIS A 250 -5.94 6.12 15.48
C HIS A 250 -5.24 6.97 14.42
N ILE A 251 -5.92 7.14 13.28
CA ILE A 251 -5.66 8.13 12.23
C ILE A 251 -7.01 8.80 11.91
N PRO A 252 -7.10 10.15 11.87
CA PRO A 252 -8.38 10.84 11.70
C PRO A 252 -9.17 10.39 10.46
N SER A 253 -8.48 10.16 9.33
CA SER A 253 -9.11 9.70 8.09
C SER A 253 -9.68 8.28 8.17
N ILE A 254 -9.21 7.42 9.06
CA ILE A 254 -9.84 6.11 9.28
C ILE A 254 -11.30 6.30 9.69
N LYS A 255 -11.57 7.22 10.62
CA LYS A 255 -12.95 7.50 11.06
C LYS A 255 -13.81 8.18 9.98
N ARG A 256 -13.20 8.94 9.07
CA ARG A 256 -13.90 9.48 7.90
C ARG A 256 -14.29 8.41 6.90
N TYR A 257 -13.40 7.46 6.63
CA TYR A 257 -13.64 6.38 5.67
C TYR A 257 -14.48 5.25 6.25
N PHE A 258 -14.25 4.92 7.51
CA PHE A 258 -14.88 3.82 8.24
C PHE A 258 -15.33 4.30 9.63
N PRO A 259 -16.46 5.00 9.76
CA PRO A 259 -16.87 5.63 11.03
C PRO A 259 -16.97 4.67 12.21
N ILE A 260 -17.32 3.41 11.92
CA ILE A 260 -17.55 2.37 12.95
C ILE A 260 -16.32 1.49 13.22
N MET A 261 -15.20 1.69 12.48
CA MET A 261 -13.97 0.91 12.71
C MET A 261 -13.41 1.18 14.10
N VAL A 262 -12.99 0.13 14.78
CA VAL A 262 -12.40 0.23 16.12
C VAL A 262 -10.97 0.78 16.01
N THR A 263 -10.69 1.85 16.77
CA THR A 263 -9.36 2.48 16.82
C THR A 263 -8.93 2.67 18.27
N PHE A 264 -7.63 2.72 18.51
CA PHE A 264 -7.02 2.97 19.81
C PHE A 264 -6.00 4.11 19.74
N HIS A 265 -5.77 4.79 20.87
CA HIS A 265 -4.83 5.89 21.02
C HIS A 265 -3.54 5.50 21.76
N ASP A 266 -3.64 4.55 22.70
CA ASP A 266 -2.53 4.08 23.50
C ASP A 266 -2.59 2.58 23.78
N LEU A 267 -1.54 2.05 24.42
CA LEU A 267 -1.41 0.62 24.71
C LEU A 267 -2.43 0.11 25.74
N THR A 268 -2.84 0.94 26.67
CA THR A 268 -3.84 0.56 27.70
C THR A 268 -5.19 0.32 27.03
N GLU A 269 -5.64 1.29 26.23
CA GLU A 269 -6.86 1.16 25.44
C GLU A 269 -6.80 -0.05 24.49
N LEU A 270 -5.65 -0.28 23.83
CA LEU A 270 -5.49 -1.44 22.96
C LEU A 270 -5.68 -2.76 23.70
N LYS A 271 -5.08 -2.92 24.89
CA LYS A 271 -5.21 -4.14 25.72
C LYS A 271 -6.66 -4.36 26.15
N GLU A 272 -7.35 -3.30 26.57
CA GLU A 272 -8.77 -3.34 26.94
C GLU A 272 -9.66 -3.74 25.77
N LEU A 273 -9.45 -3.14 24.60
CA LEU A 273 -10.19 -3.47 23.37
C LEU A 273 -9.96 -4.92 22.92
N ILE A 274 -8.71 -5.40 22.97
CA ILE A 274 -8.40 -6.80 22.64
C ILE A 274 -9.17 -7.74 23.59
N LYS A 275 -9.10 -7.51 24.88
CA LYS A 275 -9.82 -8.32 25.88
C LYS A 275 -11.32 -8.30 25.62
N PHE A 276 -11.91 -7.11 25.48
CA PHE A 276 -13.34 -6.93 25.25
C PHE A 276 -13.82 -7.69 24.00
N TYR A 277 -13.15 -7.55 22.85
CA TYR A 277 -13.58 -8.18 21.60
C TYR A 277 -13.19 -9.67 21.50
N LEU A 278 -12.28 -10.18 22.31
CA LEU A 278 -12.10 -11.62 22.44
C LEU A 278 -13.25 -12.24 23.24
N ASP A 279 -13.73 -11.56 24.28
CA ASP A 279 -14.86 -12.01 25.11
C ASP A 279 -16.20 -11.83 24.35
N SER A 280 -16.37 -10.72 23.61
CA SER A 280 -17.57 -10.38 22.83
C SER A 280 -17.33 -10.52 21.33
N PHE A 281 -16.88 -11.70 20.87
CA PHE A 281 -16.47 -11.89 19.48
C PHE A 281 -17.61 -11.76 18.46
N GLU A 282 -18.86 -12.00 18.87
CA GLU A 282 -20.03 -11.79 17.98
C GLU A 282 -20.20 -10.30 17.65
N ASP A 283 -19.96 -9.38 18.57
CA ASP A 283 -19.99 -7.95 18.31
C ASP A 283 -18.88 -7.56 17.32
N ALA A 284 -17.69 -8.15 17.46
CA ALA A 284 -16.59 -7.96 16.52
C ALA A 284 -16.98 -8.36 15.09
N LYS A 285 -17.68 -9.50 14.92
CA LYS A 285 -18.17 -9.95 13.60
C LYS A 285 -19.18 -8.99 12.98
N ILE A 286 -20.09 -8.44 13.80
CA ILE A 286 -21.09 -7.46 13.34
C ILE A 286 -20.39 -6.19 12.85
N ILE A 287 -19.43 -5.68 13.60
CA ILE A 287 -18.63 -4.52 13.21
C ILE A 287 -17.85 -4.81 11.91
N ALA A 288 -17.17 -5.95 11.84
CA ALA A 288 -16.40 -6.35 10.66
C ALA A 288 -17.26 -6.41 9.39
N GLU A 289 -18.48 -6.95 9.47
CA GLU A 289 -19.38 -7.03 8.31
C GLU A 289 -19.85 -5.63 7.86
N LYS A 290 -20.15 -4.74 8.80
CA LYS A 290 -20.51 -3.35 8.47
C LYS A 290 -19.33 -2.61 7.82
N VAL A 291 -18.11 -2.78 8.36
CA VAL A 291 -16.88 -2.17 7.79
C VAL A 291 -16.61 -2.75 6.40
N ARG A 292 -16.79 -4.06 6.22
CA ARG A 292 -16.65 -4.73 4.92
C ARG A 292 -17.61 -4.16 3.88
N ARG A 293 -18.87 -3.94 4.23
CA ARG A 293 -19.85 -3.34 3.32
C ARG A 293 -19.39 -1.96 2.86
N ILE A 294 -18.94 -1.10 3.77
CA ILE A 294 -18.41 0.23 3.44
C ILE A 294 -17.22 0.10 2.47
N ALA A 295 -16.29 -0.83 2.72
CA ALA A 295 -15.13 -1.04 1.86
C ALA A 295 -15.52 -1.43 0.43
N ILE A 296 -16.44 -2.39 0.28
CA ILE A 296 -16.89 -2.89 -1.02
C ILE A 296 -17.73 -1.85 -1.78
N GLU A 297 -18.52 -1.04 -1.08
CA GLU A 297 -19.36 -0.03 -1.71
C GLU A 297 -18.58 1.19 -2.18
N ASN A 298 -17.49 1.61 -1.46
CA ASN A 298 -16.87 2.92 -1.64
C ASN A 298 -15.37 2.90 -1.95
N PHE A 299 -14.69 1.77 -1.80
CA PHE A 299 -13.22 1.73 -1.86
C PHE A 299 -12.70 0.59 -2.73
N LYS A 300 -13.30 0.36 -3.90
CA LYS A 300 -12.75 -0.58 -4.88
C LYS A 300 -11.66 0.08 -5.70
N TYR A 301 -10.72 -0.72 -6.19
CA TYR A 301 -9.70 -0.23 -7.14
C TYR A 301 -10.32 0.38 -8.41
N THR A 302 -11.51 -0.07 -8.84
CA THR A 302 -12.25 0.54 -9.95
C THR A 302 -12.72 1.95 -9.63
N ASP A 303 -13.11 2.23 -8.37
CA ASP A 303 -13.54 3.56 -7.97
C ASP A 303 -12.34 4.52 -7.91
N SER A 304 -11.22 4.05 -7.33
CA SER A 304 -9.96 4.79 -7.32
C SER A 304 -9.40 5.03 -8.74
N ALA A 305 -9.48 4.04 -9.62
CA ALA A 305 -9.05 4.16 -11.02
C ALA A 305 -9.91 5.19 -11.78
N ARG A 306 -11.23 5.21 -11.54
CA ARG A 306 -12.14 6.23 -12.11
C ARG A 306 -11.76 7.62 -11.64
N LEU A 307 -11.54 7.82 -10.33
CA LEU A 307 -11.07 9.10 -9.79
C LEU A 307 -9.74 9.56 -10.40
N ILE A 308 -8.81 8.63 -10.65
CA ILE A 308 -7.55 8.94 -11.33
C ILE A 308 -7.84 9.44 -12.74
N VAL A 309 -8.64 8.72 -13.52
CA VAL A 309 -8.97 9.10 -14.92
C VAL A 309 -9.71 10.44 -14.99
N GLU A 310 -10.67 10.70 -14.10
CA GLU A 310 -11.40 11.98 -14.02
C GLU A 310 -10.48 13.16 -13.69
N ASN A 311 -9.31 12.88 -13.14
CA ASN A 311 -8.31 13.88 -12.77
C ASN A 311 -7.07 13.89 -13.69
N MET A 312 -7.11 13.24 -14.83
CA MET A 312 -6.13 13.33 -15.89
C MET A 312 -6.48 14.45 -16.87
#